data_cd7ad1774545c1b4ab76aa12a638d71e
#
_entry.id   cd7ad1774545c1b4ab76aa12a638d71e
#
_cell.length_a   1.000
_cell.length_b   1.000
_cell.length_c   1.000
_cell.angle_alpha   90.00
_cell.angle_beta   90.00
_cell.angle_gamma   90.00
#
_symmetry.space_group_name_H-M   'P 1'
#
loop_
_entity.id
_entity.type
_entity.pdbx_description
1 polymer ?
#
loop_
_entity_poly.entity_id
_entity_poly.type
_entity_poly.pdbx_seq_one_letter_code
_entity_poly.pdbx_strand_id
1 'polypeptide(L)'
;MIGPPFWLSVKVTAIAAILIFTIGTALALWLVRRRPRGRMVIETLIMLPLVLPPSVVGYYLLIVLGQQGPIVKWFGIRTLFSPTAAVIAATVVGLPLMVQAARAAIAAVDPALEQAARTLGCKET
;
A
#
# COMPACT_ATOMS: atom_id res chain seq x y z
N MET A 1 -14.69 -2.94 -28.07
CA MET A 1 -15.89 -3.26 -27.29
C MET A 1 -15.61 -3.27 -25.80
N ILE A 2 -16.37 -2.49 -25.07
CA ILE A 2 -16.25 -2.41 -23.61
C ILE A 2 -17.05 -3.58 -23.03
N GLY A 3 -16.35 -4.61 -22.56
CA GLY A 3 -16.99 -5.84 -22.08
C GLY A 3 -16.61 -6.16 -20.64
N PRO A 4 -16.88 -7.39 -20.17
CA PRO A 4 -16.54 -7.80 -18.81
C PRO A 4 -15.11 -7.52 -18.37
N PRO A 5 -14.06 -7.64 -19.23
CA PRO A 5 -12.71 -7.26 -18.83
C PRO A 5 -12.55 -5.79 -18.43
N PHE A 6 -13.29 -4.90 -19.08
CA PHE A 6 -13.25 -3.48 -18.73
C PHE A 6 -13.83 -3.24 -17.34
N TRP A 7 -14.99 -3.78 -17.06
CA TRP A 7 -15.61 -3.67 -15.74
C TRP A 7 -14.77 -4.29 -14.65
N LEU A 8 -14.16 -5.43 -14.94
CA LEU A 8 -13.25 -6.07 -13.99
C LEU A 8 -12.06 -5.16 -13.68
N SER A 9 -11.46 -4.56 -14.70
CA SER A 9 -10.34 -3.63 -14.51
C SER A 9 -10.74 -2.41 -13.68
N VAL A 10 -11.93 -1.87 -13.92
CA VAL A 10 -12.45 -0.73 -13.15
C VAL A 10 -12.64 -1.12 -11.68
N LYS A 11 -13.23 -2.27 -11.42
CA LYS A 11 -13.45 -2.76 -10.05
C LYS A 11 -12.13 -2.98 -9.32
N VAL A 12 -11.20 -3.69 -9.96
CA VAL A 12 -9.89 -3.97 -9.39
C VAL A 12 -9.15 -2.67 -9.08
N THR A 13 -9.14 -1.76 -10.02
CA THR A 13 -8.45 -0.46 -9.86
C THR A 13 -9.07 0.35 -8.73
N ALA A 14 -10.39 0.40 -8.65
CA ALA A 14 -11.08 1.16 -7.60
C ALA A 14 -10.77 0.61 -6.21
N ILE A 15 -10.87 -0.71 -6.05
CA ILE A 15 -10.60 -1.36 -4.77
C ILE A 15 -9.14 -1.20 -4.38
N ALA A 16 -8.23 -1.44 -5.32
CA ALA A 16 -6.80 -1.28 -5.09
C ALA A 16 -6.45 0.17 -4.74
N ALA A 17 -7.03 1.13 -5.43
CA ALA A 17 -6.80 2.55 -5.15
C ALA A 17 -7.23 2.94 -3.74
N ILE A 18 -8.39 2.46 -3.30
CA ILE A 18 -8.87 2.71 -1.95
C ILE A 18 -7.92 2.11 -0.91
N LEU A 19 -7.51 0.86 -1.12
CA LEU A 19 -6.57 0.17 -0.22
C LEU A 19 -5.21 0.88 -0.20
N ILE A 20 -4.68 1.23 -1.36
CA ILE A 20 -3.39 1.92 -1.47
C ILE A 20 -3.46 3.26 -0.76
N PHE A 21 -4.51 4.02 -1.00
CA PHE A 21 -4.66 5.34 -0.39
C PHE A 21 -4.77 5.25 1.14
N THR A 22 -5.64 4.38 1.64
CA THR A 22 -5.86 4.26 3.10
C THR A 22 -4.65 3.69 3.80
N ILE A 23 -4.13 2.56 3.33
CA ILE A 23 -2.99 1.88 3.96
C ILE A 23 -1.72 2.72 3.80
N GLY A 24 -1.48 3.24 2.60
CA GLY A 24 -0.28 4.04 2.32
C GLY A 24 -0.23 5.31 3.13
N THR A 25 -1.35 6.03 3.22
CA THR A 25 -1.43 7.25 4.02
C THR A 25 -1.26 6.95 5.51
N ALA A 26 -1.90 5.88 5.99
CA ALA A 26 -1.77 5.46 7.39
C ALA A 26 -0.32 5.10 7.73
N LEU A 27 0.34 4.33 6.86
CA LEU A 27 1.75 3.98 7.06
C LEU A 27 2.66 5.21 7.03
N ALA A 28 2.41 6.14 6.11
CA ALA A 28 3.20 7.35 5.98
C ALA A 28 3.07 8.22 7.23
N LEU A 29 1.85 8.41 7.72
CA LEU A 29 1.59 9.16 8.94
C LEU A 29 2.26 8.51 10.15
N TRP A 30 2.15 7.20 10.25
CA TRP A 30 2.76 6.45 11.35
C TRP A 30 4.29 6.60 11.35
N LEU A 31 4.91 6.48 10.17
CA LEU A 31 6.36 6.58 10.04
C LEU A 31 6.86 8.00 10.35
N VAL A 32 6.12 9.02 9.90
CA VAL A 32 6.54 10.41 10.08
C VAL A 32 6.30 10.88 11.52
N ARG A 33 5.14 10.57 12.08
CA ARG A 33 4.74 11.11 13.38
C ARG A 33 5.28 10.31 14.55
N ARG A 34 5.23 9.00 14.48
CA ARG A 34 5.63 8.14 15.61
C ARG A 34 7.10 7.78 15.61
N ARG A 35 7.75 7.83 14.47
CA ARG A 35 9.17 7.52 14.31
C ARG A 35 9.55 6.24 15.06
N PRO A 36 8.97 5.09 14.69
CA PRO A 36 9.21 3.85 15.43
C PRO A 36 10.67 3.42 15.37
N ARG A 37 11.09 2.65 16.35
CA ARG A 37 12.41 2.02 16.31
C ARG A 37 12.47 1.07 15.12
N GLY A 38 13.61 1.06 14.43
CA GLY A 38 13.74 0.27 13.21
C GLY A 38 13.04 0.88 12.01
N ARG A 39 12.78 2.18 12.05
CA ARG A 39 12.14 2.90 10.96
C ARG A 39 12.80 2.64 9.61
N MET A 40 14.15 2.62 9.59
CA MET A 40 14.89 2.36 8.35
C MET A 40 14.59 0.97 7.80
N VAL A 41 14.46 -0.04 8.65
CA VAL A 41 14.13 -1.39 8.23
C VAL A 41 12.72 -1.44 7.66
N ILE A 42 11.77 -0.81 8.32
CA ILE A 42 10.38 -0.76 7.88
C ILE A 42 10.28 -0.04 6.54
N GLU A 43 10.94 1.10 6.38
CA GLU A 43 10.97 1.85 5.13
C GLU A 43 11.58 1.03 4.00
N THR A 44 12.67 0.31 4.27
CA THR A 44 13.32 -0.55 3.29
C THR A 44 12.38 -1.67 2.84
N LEU A 45 11.68 -2.30 3.78
CA LEU A 45 10.72 -3.36 3.46
C LEU A 45 9.55 -2.85 2.60
N ILE A 46 9.06 -1.66 2.92
CA ILE A 46 7.97 -1.04 2.14
C ILE A 46 8.45 -0.75 0.70
N MET A 47 9.69 -0.32 0.55
CA MET A 47 10.24 0.04 -0.76
C MET A 47 10.72 -1.16 -1.59
N LEU A 48 10.83 -2.35 -0.98
CA LEU A 48 11.32 -3.53 -1.69
C LEU A 48 10.60 -3.81 -3.00
N PRO A 49 9.25 -3.79 -3.06
CA PRO A 49 8.56 -4.07 -4.33
C PRO A 49 8.92 -3.08 -5.44
N LEU A 50 9.28 -1.85 -5.07
CA LEU A 50 9.66 -0.83 -6.06
C LEU A 50 11.06 -1.05 -6.61
N VAL A 51 11.97 -1.52 -5.76
CA VAL A 51 13.37 -1.75 -6.13
C VAL A 51 13.54 -3.04 -6.92
N LEU A 52 12.76 -4.06 -6.60
CA LEU A 52 12.85 -5.34 -7.29
C LEU A 52 12.30 -5.24 -8.72
N PRO A 53 12.87 -5.99 -9.66
CA PRO A 53 12.28 -6.07 -11.00
C PRO A 53 10.84 -6.58 -10.92
N PRO A 54 9.93 -6.07 -11.77
CA PRO A 54 8.52 -6.49 -11.74
C PRO A 54 8.32 -8.00 -11.88
N SER A 55 9.16 -8.66 -12.67
CA SER A 55 9.09 -10.12 -12.84
C SER A 55 9.37 -10.86 -11.54
N VAL A 56 10.29 -10.35 -10.72
CA VAL A 56 10.62 -10.95 -9.41
C VAL A 56 9.46 -10.78 -8.45
N VAL A 57 8.86 -9.59 -8.41
CA VAL A 57 7.70 -9.32 -7.56
C VAL A 57 6.54 -10.24 -7.96
N GLY A 58 6.29 -10.37 -9.27
CA GLY A 58 5.26 -11.27 -9.78
C GLY A 58 5.50 -12.71 -9.40
N TYR A 59 6.74 -13.16 -9.49
CA TYR A 59 7.13 -14.52 -9.12
C TYR A 59 6.85 -14.80 -7.63
N TYR A 60 7.24 -13.89 -6.75
CA TYR A 60 6.99 -14.05 -5.33
C TYR A 60 5.51 -14.02 -4.99
N LEU A 61 4.74 -13.18 -5.68
CA LEU A 61 3.28 -13.15 -5.51
C LEU A 61 2.64 -14.47 -5.96
N LEU A 62 3.13 -15.07 -7.04
CA LEU A 62 2.66 -16.38 -7.48
C LEU A 62 2.92 -17.45 -6.42
N ILE A 63 4.09 -17.42 -5.77
CA ILE A 63 4.42 -18.36 -4.71
C ILE A 63 3.50 -18.14 -3.50
N VAL A 64 3.34 -16.90 -3.06
CA VAL A 64 2.57 -16.58 -1.86
C VAL A 64 1.08 -16.86 -2.06
N LEU A 65 0.54 -16.52 -3.23
CA LEU A 65 -0.88 -16.67 -3.52
C LEU A 65 -1.23 -18.01 -4.17
N GLY A 66 -0.22 -18.80 -4.55
CA GLY A 66 -0.42 -20.08 -5.20
C GLY A 66 -1.02 -21.13 -4.26
N GLN A 67 -1.46 -22.24 -4.85
CA GLN A 67 -2.16 -23.31 -4.12
C GLN A 67 -1.32 -23.91 -2.99
N GLN A 68 0.01 -23.91 -3.14
CA GLN A 68 0.92 -24.40 -2.12
C GLN A 68 1.47 -23.28 -1.25
N GLY A 69 1.01 -22.05 -1.45
CA GLY A 69 1.47 -20.90 -0.70
C GLY A 69 0.88 -20.81 0.70
N PRO A 70 1.49 -19.95 1.55
CA PRO A 70 1.06 -19.84 2.95
C PRO A 70 -0.38 -19.36 3.10
N ILE A 71 -0.87 -18.51 2.19
CA ILE A 71 -2.24 -17.97 2.29
C ILE A 71 -3.26 -19.08 2.10
N VAL A 72 -3.06 -19.95 1.10
CA VAL A 72 -3.98 -21.06 0.86
C VAL A 72 -3.89 -22.09 1.99
N LYS A 73 -2.68 -22.38 2.46
CA LYS A 73 -2.49 -23.34 3.55
C LYS A 73 -3.08 -22.86 4.86
N TRP A 74 -2.96 -21.58 5.15
CA TRP A 74 -3.39 -21.02 6.44
C TRP A 74 -4.85 -20.62 6.45
N PHE A 75 -5.35 -20.07 5.36
CA PHE A 75 -6.71 -19.54 5.28
C PHE A 75 -7.64 -20.35 4.39
N GLY A 76 -7.09 -21.29 3.62
CA GLY A 76 -7.90 -22.11 2.70
C GLY A 76 -8.52 -21.34 1.54
N ILE A 77 -8.04 -20.13 1.28
CA ILE A 77 -8.59 -19.24 0.24
C ILE A 77 -7.73 -19.33 -1.02
N ARG A 78 -8.35 -19.72 -2.12
CA ARG A 78 -7.69 -19.72 -3.43
C ARG A 78 -7.86 -18.34 -4.05
N THR A 79 -6.76 -17.59 -4.12
CA THR A 79 -6.78 -16.22 -4.65
C THR A 79 -6.13 -16.11 -6.03
N LEU A 80 -5.31 -17.10 -6.42
CA LEU A 80 -4.59 -17.06 -7.69
C LEU A 80 -5.60 -17.08 -8.86
N PHE A 81 -5.33 -16.25 -9.89
CA PHE A 81 -6.18 -16.08 -11.08
C PHE A 81 -7.58 -15.56 -10.76
N SER A 82 -7.77 -14.92 -9.62
CA SER A 82 -9.03 -14.30 -9.23
C SER A 82 -8.87 -12.77 -9.21
N PRO A 83 -9.99 -12.01 -9.23
CA PRO A 83 -9.90 -10.55 -9.04
C PRO A 83 -9.23 -10.16 -7.74
N THR A 84 -9.35 -10.97 -6.70
CA THR A 84 -8.69 -10.73 -5.41
C THR A 84 -7.17 -10.71 -5.56
N ALA A 85 -6.62 -11.64 -6.35
CA ALA A 85 -5.17 -11.66 -6.60
C ALA A 85 -4.71 -10.40 -7.31
N ALA A 86 -5.50 -9.90 -8.27
CA ALA A 86 -5.19 -8.67 -8.99
C ALA A 86 -5.18 -7.46 -8.06
N VAL A 87 -6.14 -7.38 -7.14
CA VAL A 87 -6.20 -6.32 -6.13
C VAL A 87 -4.97 -6.37 -5.21
N ILE A 88 -4.61 -7.55 -4.75
CA ILE A 88 -3.44 -7.73 -3.87
C ILE A 88 -2.17 -7.30 -4.60
N ALA A 89 -1.98 -7.76 -5.84
CA ALA A 89 -0.80 -7.44 -6.62
C ALA A 89 -0.69 -5.93 -6.89
N ALA A 90 -1.78 -5.30 -7.29
CA ALA A 90 -1.81 -3.87 -7.54
C ALA A 90 -1.49 -3.07 -6.27
N THR A 91 -2.04 -3.51 -5.13
CA THR A 91 -1.81 -2.86 -3.85
C THR A 91 -0.34 -2.97 -3.43
N VAL A 92 0.25 -4.16 -3.55
CA VAL A 92 1.66 -4.38 -3.19
C VAL A 92 2.58 -3.48 -4.01
N VAL A 93 2.34 -3.39 -5.32
CA VAL A 93 3.19 -2.59 -6.21
C VAL A 93 2.96 -1.08 -6.01
N GLY A 94 1.72 -0.67 -5.79
CA GLY A 94 1.37 0.73 -5.65
C GLY A 94 1.63 1.32 -4.26
N LEU A 95 1.70 0.49 -3.25
CA LEU A 95 1.84 0.95 -1.87
C LEU A 95 3.11 1.78 -1.63
N PRO A 96 4.31 1.36 -2.10
CA PRO A 96 5.52 2.17 -1.90
C PRO A 96 5.41 3.57 -2.47
N LEU A 97 4.82 3.70 -3.66
CA LEU A 97 4.64 4.99 -4.30
C LEU A 97 3.70 5.89 -3.50
N MET A 98 2.62 5.31 -2.96
CA MET A 98 1.68 6.07 -2.13
C MET A 98 2.33 6.52 -0.83
N VAL A 99 3.10 5.64 -0.19
CA VAL A 99 3.81 5.98 1.05
C VAL A 99 4.78 7.13 0.79
N GLN A 100 5.55 7.08 -0.30
CA GLN A 100 6.46 8.16 -0.66
C GLN A 100 5.73 9.46 -0.93
N ALA A 101 4.65 9.40 -1.70
CA ALA A 101 3.86 10.58 -2.04
C ALA A 101 3.25 11.22 -0.79
N ALA A 102 2.70 10.39 0.10
CA ALA A 102 2.09 10.86 1.34
C ALA A 102 3.15 11.48 2.27
N ARG A 103 4.32 10.84 2.38
CA ARG A 103 5.41 11.38 3.19
C ARG A 103 5.89 12.73 2.65
N ALA A 104 6.02 12.85 1.34
CA ALA A 104 6.40 14.11 0.71
C ALA A 104 5.37 15.20 0.97
N ALA A 105 4.08 14.85 0.87
CA ALA A 105 2.99 15.78 1.13
C ALA A 105 2.98 16.25 2.60
N ILE A 106 3.19 15.32 3.53
CA ILE A 106 3.23 15.64 4.96
C ILE A 106 4.44 16.53 5.27
N ALA A 107 5.60 16.22 4.68
CA ALA A 107 6.82 17.00 4.88
C ALA A 107 6.71 18.41 4.29
N ALA A 108 5.87 18.59 3.26
CA ALA A 108 5.66 19.88 2.63
C ALA A 108 4.75 20.81 3.44
N VAL A 109 4.03 20.26 4.43
CA VAL A 109 3.18 21.09 5.31
C VAL A 109 4.09 21.94 6.20
N ASP A 110 3.83 23.26 6.20
CA ASP A 110 4.59 24.20 7.02
C ASP A 110 4.33 23.89 8.50
N PRO A 111 5.39 23.68 9.31
CA PRO A 111 5.22 23.47 10.76
C PRO A 111 4.43 24.57 11.46
N ALA A 112 4.48 25.78 10.94
CA ALA A 112 3.71 26.90 11.48
C ALA A 112 2.21 26.65 11.39
N LEU A 113 1.73 25.96 10.35
CA LEU A 113 0.31 25.62 10.20
C LEU A 113 -0.13 24.62 11.27
N GLU A 114 0.70 23.62 11.58
CA GLU A 114 0.40 22.67 12.64
C GLU A 114 0.36 23.35 14.00
N GLN A 115 1.32 24.25 14.26
CA GLN A 115 1.35 25.00 15.50
C GLN A 115 0.14 25.92 15.64
N ALA A 116 -0.28 26.56 14.54
CA ALA A 116 -1.47 27.39 14.53
C ALA A 116 -2.73 26.57 14.84
N ALA A 117 -2.84 25.37 14.27
CA ALA A 117 -3.95 24.47 14.53
C ALA A 117 -3.99 24.05 16.00
N ARG A 118 -2.85 23.73 16.58
CA ARG A 118 -2.76 23.37 18.01
C ARG A 118 -3.14 24.54 18.91
N THR A 119 -2.72 25.75 18.55
CA THR A 119 -3.09 26.97 19.28
C THR A 119 -4.61 27.17 19.27
N LEU A 120 -5.28 26.77 18.20
CA LEU A 120 -6.74 26.86 18.09
C LEU A 120 -7.47 25.69 18.74
N GLY A 121 -6.75 24.79 19.43
CA GLY A 121 -7.33 23.70 20.18
C GLY A 121 -7.43 22.38 19.43
N CYS A 122 -6.86 22.27 18.24
CA CYS A 122 -6.82 20.99 17.52
C CYS A 122 -5.84 20.03 18.17
N LYS A 123 -6.26 18.77 18.32
CA LYS A 123 -5.39 17.72 18.84
C LYS A 123 -4.73 16.98 17.69
N GLU A 124 -3.51 16.53 17.94
CA GLU A 124 -2.78 15.69 17.03
C GLU A 124 -3.28 14.25 17.15
N THR A 125 -3.96 13.78 16.12
CA THR A 125 -4.44 12.40 16.04
C THR A 125 -4.11 11.79 14.70
#